data_7577124ecedfb191fec5ba90e1cbde73
#
_entry.id   7577124ecedfb191fec5ba90e1cbde73
#
_cell.length_a   1.000
_cell.length_b   1.000
_cell.length_c   1.000
_cell.angle_alpha   90.00
_cell.angle_beta   90.00
_cell.angle_gamma   90.00
#
_symmetry.space_group_name_H-M   'P 1'
#
loop_
_entity.id
_entity.type
_entity.pdbx_description
1 polymer ?
#
loop_
_entity_poly.entity_id
_entity_poly.type
_entity_poly.pdbx_seq_one_letter_code
_entity_poly.pdbx_strand_id
1 'polypeptide(L)'
;MHVGGSPLQLDKSWSDNGKPPSKDWMGGGENVRAKDMVVMHQGPEIFVSMMVLDGVFERHPKLRGASVELGAGWVPEMLRRLDYVVKTWSRVDKNLSEIKRIPSEQILEQMAFTPFHHEDVGMLMDVSHPELYLFSSDYPHVEGTSDPIGRFERFISDRDEHLKNLFYSENFLRLFPDARIS
;
A
#
# COMPACT_ATOMS: atom_id res chain seq x y z
N MET A 1 -0.96 5.64 6.45
CA MET A 1 0.21 6.27 5.83
C MET A 1 -0.27 6.92 4.56
N HIS A 2 0.28 8.04 4.20
CA HIS A 2 -0.11 8.86 3.06
C HIS A 2 1.15 9.46 2.45
N VAL A 3 1.18 9.64 1.12
CA VAL A 3 2.24 10.41 0.50
C VAL A 3 2.14 11.84 1.02
N GLY A 4 3.10 12.33 1.67
CA GLY A 4 3.03 13.66 2.24
C GLY A 4 4.42 14.21 2.49
N GLY A 5 4.72 15.34 1.90
CA GLY A 5 5.67 16.37 2.31
C GLY A 5 7.11 16.02 2.69
N SER A 6 7.47 14.77 2.85
CA SER A 6 8.87 14.40 3.06
C SER A 6 9.53 14.10 1.72
N PRO A 7 10.65 14.77 1.41
CA PRO A 7 11.43 14.38 0.24
C PRO A 7 11.82 12.91 0.38
N LEU A 8 11.59 12.13 -0.67
CA LEU A 8 12.12 10.78 -0.76
C LEU A 8 13.63 10.85 -0.49
N GLN A 9 14.09 10.01 0.44
CA GLN A 9 15.51 9.92 0.76
C GLN A 9 16.24 9.15 -0.33
N LEU A 10 16.25 9.71 -1.54
CA LEU A 10 17.12 9.23 -2.60
C LEU A 10 18.50 9.82 -2.37
N ASP A 11 19.52 8.98 -2.41
CA ASP A 11 20.90 9.45 -2.45
C ASP A 11 21.05 10.39 -3.65
N LYS A 12 21.61 11.58 -3.41
CA LYS A 12 21.78 12.59 -4.45
C LYS A 12 22.65 12.11 -5.61
N SER A 13 23.51 11.14 -5.38
CA SER A 13 24.34 10.53 -6.44
C SER A 13 23.50 9.68 -7.41
N TRP A 14 22.31 9.26 -7.03
CA TRP A 14 21.40 8.46 -7.86
C TRP A 14 20.30 9.30 -8.53
N SER A 15 20.14 10.53 -8.10
CA SER A 15 19.22 11.48 -8.72
C SER A 15 19.99 12.44 -9.64
N ASP A 16 19.32 13.04 -10.59
CA ASP A 16 19.85 14.13 -11.43
C ASP A 16 21.16 13.80 -12.20
N ASN A 17 21.38 12.55 -12.55
CA ASN A 17 22.55 12.05 -13.29
C ASN A 17 22.73 12.75 -14.65
N GLY A 18 23.37 13.93 -14.65
CA GLY A 18 23.60 14.74 -15.84
C GLY A 18 22.37 15.44 -16.41
N LYS A 19 21.26 15.45 -15.70
CA LYS A 19 20.05 16.21 -16.05
C LYS A 19 19.75 17.25 -14.97
N PRO A 20 19.31 18.46 -15.37
CA PRO A 20 18.83 19.43 -14.39
C PRO A 20 17.61 18.88 -13.64
N PRO A 21 17.38 19.28 -12.38
CA PRO A 21 16.17 18.96 -11.67
C PRO A 21 14.93 19.40 -12.44
N SER A 22 13.86 18.62 -12.36
CA SER A 22 12.58 19.04 -12.92
C SER A 22 12.11 20.33 -12.26
N LYS A 23 11.54 21.23 -13.04
CA LYS A 23 10.94 22.46 -12.50
C LYS A 23 9.75 22.12 -11.63
N ASP A 24 9.54 22.92 -10.59
CA ASP A 24 8.33 22.83 -9.80
C ASP A 24 7.11 23.12 -10.68
N TRP A 25 6.02 22.43 -10.39
CA TRP A 25 4.76 22.55 -11.10
C TRP A 25 3.61 22.69 -10.08
N MET A 26 2.42 23.10 -10.51
CA MET A 26 1.26 23.33 -9.62
C MET A 26 1.55 24.17 -8.37
N GLY A 27 2.39 25.20 -8.49
CA GLY A 27 2.70 26.11 -7.39
C GLY A 27 3.69 25.60 -6.35
N GLY A 28 4.30 24.44 -6.56
CA GLY A 28 5.41 23.93 -5.74
C GLY A 28 5.03 23.25 -4.41
N GLY A 29 3.73 23.13 -4.10
CA GLY A 29 3.28 22.59 -2.81
C GLY A 29 3.32 21.06 -2.75
N GLU A 30 2.96 20.39 -3.82
CA GLU A 30 2.86 18.94 -3.91
C GLU A 30 3.57 18.43 -5.18
N ASN A 31 4.88 18.48 -5.16
CA ASN A 31 5.69 18.09 -6.31
C ASN A 31 6.05 16.61 -6.27
N VAL A 32 5.08 15.74 -6.51
CA VAL A 32 5.38 14.34 -6.85
C VAL A 32 5.94 14.32 -8.27
N ARG A 33 7.19 13.96 -8.41
CA ARG A 33 7.90 13.90 -9.69
C ARG A 33 7.83 12.49 -10.25
N ALA A 34 8.01 12.35 -11.57
CA ALA A 34 8.03 11.03 -12.19
C ALA A 34 9.04 10.06 -11.55
N LYS A 35 10.19 10.57 -11.09
CA LYS A 35 11.18 9.76 -10.36
C LYS A 35 10.66 9.31 -8.98
N ASP A 36 9.91 10.17 -8.31
CA ASP A 36 9.35 9.89 -6.99
C ASP A 36 8.27 8.82 -7.11
N MET A 37 7.38 8.93 -8.13
CA MET A 37 6.35 7.93 -8.40
C MET A 37 6.89 6.50 -8.51
N VAL A 38 8.07 6.32 -9.09
CA VAL A 38 8.67 4.99 -9.26
C VAL A 38 9.12 4.37 -7.94
N VAL A 39 9.48 5.17 -6.94
CA VAL A 39 10.13 4.69 -5.71
C VAL A 39 9.36 5.03 -4.43
N MET A 40 8.27 5.79 -4.52
CA MET A 40 7.51 6.27 -3.34
C MET A 40 6.98 5.13 -2.47
N HIS A 41 6.73 3.96 -3.04
CA HIS A 41 6.28 2.77 -2.33
C HIS A 41 7.33 2.21 -1.35
N GLN A 42 8.62 2.51 -1.54
CA GLN A 42 9.69 1.93 -0.71
C GLN A 42 9.58 2.35 0.76
N GLY A 43 9.24 3.60 1.03
CA GLY A 43 9.04 4.10 2.39
C GLY A 43 7.97 3.33 3.16
N PRO A 44 6.72 3.27 2.66
CA PRO A 44 5.66 2.49 3.28
C PRO A 44 5.94 0.99 3.33
N GLU A 45 6.57 0.41 2.31
CA GLU A 45 6.97 -1.00 2.33
C GLU A 45 7.93 -1.30 3.49
N ILE A 46 8.96 -0.47 3.68
CA ILE A 46 9.89 -0.58 4.82
C ILE A 46 9.14 -0.40 6.13
N PHE A 47 8.30 0.64 6.26
CA PHE A 47 7.58 0.92 7.49
C PHE A 47 6.68 -0.24 7.90
N VAL A 48 5.84 -0.76 6.99
CA VAL A 48 4.94 -1.89 7.28
C VAL A 48 5.75 -3.13 7.63
N SER A 49 6.85 -3.38 6.91
CA SER A 49 7.75 -4.50 7.22
C SER A 49 8.32 -4.41 8.64
N MET A 50 8.75 -3.22 9.07
CA MET A 50 9.24 -3.04 10.45
C MET A 50 8.13 -3.20 11.47
N MET A 51 6.90 -2.75 11.20
CA MET A 51 5.76 -2.98 12.07
C MET A 51 5.53 -4.49 12.35
N VAL A 52 5.75 -5.34 11.35
CA VAL A 52 5.70 -6.80 11.51
C VAL A 52 6.95 -7.32 12.23
N LEU A 53 8.14 -7.02 11.72
CA LEU A 53 9.40 -7.62 12.18
C LEU A 53 9.77 -7.21 13.61
N ASP A 54 9.41 -5.98 14.01
CA ASP A 54 9.54 -5.50 15.39
C ASP A 54 8.37 -5.96 16.28
N GLY A 55 7.47 -6.79 15.77
CA GLY A 55 6.35 -7.39 16.50
C GLY A 55 5.29 -6.38 16.98
N VAL A 56 5.17 -5.22 16.32
CA VAL A 56 4.16 -4.21 16.72
C VAL A 56 2.75 -4.75 16.45
N PHE A 57 2.51 -5.31 15.28
CA PHE A 57 1.21 -5.92 14.96
C PHE A 57 0.89 -7.12 15.85
N GLU A 58 1.88 -7.89 16.24
CA GLU A 58 1.71 -9.00 17.19
C GLU A 58 1.24 -8.49 18.55
N ARG A 59 1.91 -7.46 19.09
CA ARG A 59 1.58 -6.89 20.42
C ARG A 59 0.28 -6.06 20.40
N HIS A 60 -0.10 -5.54 19.26
CA HIS A 60 -1.27 -4.63 19.11
C HIS A 60 -2.25 -5.16 18.06
N PRO A 61 -2.92 -6.31 18.30
CA PRO A 61 -3.77 -6.96 17.28
C PRO A 61 -5.02 -6.15 16.90
N LYS A 62 -5.35 -5.12 17.65
CA LYS A 62 -6.46 -4.20 17.35
C LYS A 62 -6.03 -2.97 16.55
N LEU A 63 -4.72 -2.77 16.34
CA LEU A 63 -4.24 -1.67 15.51
C LEU A 63 -4.73 -1.86 14.07
N ARG A 64 -5.22 -0.81 13.46
CA ARG A 64 -5.69 -0.80 12.08
C ARG A 64 -5.04 0.36 11.34
N GLY A 65 -4.77 0.17 10.07
CA GLY A 65 -4.17 1.20 9.24
C GLY A 65 -4.39 0.98 7.75
N ALA A 66 -4.11 2.03 6.99
CA ALA A 66 -4.08 1.94 5.54
C ALA A 66 -2.85 2.67 4.98
N SER A 67 -2.39 2.20 3.82
CA SER A 67 -1.44 2.92 2.98
C SER A 67 -2.20 3.54 1.83
N VAL A 68 -2.22 4.87 1.76
CA VAL A 68 -3.04 5.65 0.83
C VAL A 68 -2.13 6.46 -0.09
N GLU A 69 -2.44 6.51 -1.38
CA GLU A 69 -1.66 7.24 -2.42
C GLU A 69 -0.20 6.76 -2.59
N LEU A 70 0.03 5.48 -2.38
CA LEU A 70 1.38 4.90 -2.44
C LEU A 70 1.42 3.67 -3.35
N GLY A 71 0.31 3.43 -4.06
CA GLY A 71 0.13 2.23 -4.87
C GLY A 71 0.04 0.96 -4.05
N ALA A 72 -0.23 -0.15 -4.71
CA ALA A 72 -0.41 -1.45 -4.08
C ALA A 72 0.29 -2.61 -4.82
N GLY A 73 0.88 -2.37 -5.98
CA GLY A 73 1.55 -3.40 -6.77
C GLY A 73 2.73 -4.08 -6.05
N TRP A 74 3.29 -3.44 -5.05
CA TRP A 74 4.40 -3.96 -4.23
C TRP A 74 3.94 -4.91 -3.11
N VAL A 75 2.64 -4.88 -2.75
CA VAL A 75 2.10 -5.59 -1.58
C VAL A 75 2.23 -7.11 -1.69
N PRO A 76 1.85 -7.77 -2.79
CA PRO A 76 1.94 -9.23 -2.86
C PRO A 76 3.34 -9.78 -2.63
N GLU A 77 4.35 -9.08 -3.13
CA GLU A 77 5.75 -9.50 -2.95
C GLU A 77 6.26 -9.23 -1.54
N MET A 78 5.87 -8.11 -0.93
CA MET A 78 6.17 -7.84 0.46
C MET A 78 5.63 -8.93 1.38
N LEU A 79 4.37 -9.35 1.20
CA LEU A 79 3.75 -10.42 1.99
C LEU A 79 4.57 -11.72 1.90
N ARG A 80 4.90 -12.17 0.69
CA ARG A 80 5.72 -13.37 0.47
C ARG A 80 7.09 -13.29 1.13
N ARG A 81 7.76 -12.14 1.01
CA ARG A 81 9.08 -11.94 1.62
C ARG A 81 9.02 -11.95 3.14
N LEU A 82 8.02 -11.34 3.75
CA LEU A 82 7.85 -11.30 5.20
C LEU A 82 7.60 -12.70 5.76
N ASP A 83 6.72 -13.49 5.15
CA ASP A 83 6.46 -14.86 5.56
C ASP A 83 7.72 -15.73 5.45
N TYR A 84 8.46 -15.59 4.34
CA TYR A 84 9.72 -16.30 4.15
C TYR A 84 10.77 -15.92 5.18
N VAL A 85 10.95 -14.62 5.44
CA VAL A 85 11.98 -14.12 6.37
C VAL A 85 11.68 -14.60 7.80
N VAL A 86 10.47 -14.40 8.30
CA VAL A 86 10.10 -14.84 9.65
C VAL A 86 10.25 -16.35 9.80
N LYS A 87 9.74 -17.13 8.84
CA LYS A 87 9.87 -18.60 8.85
C LYS A 87 11.32 -19.07 8.87
N THR A 88 12.19 -18.40 8.11
CA THR A 88 13.55 -18.86 7.91
C THR A 88 14.50 -18.39 9.02
N TRP A 89 14.39 -17.09 9.38
CA TRP A 89 15.35 -16.43 10.27
C TRP A 89 14.98 -16.54 11.75
N SER A 90 13.75 -16.90 12.11
CA SER A 90 13.34 -17.12 13.50
C SER A 90 14.18 -18.20 14.24
N ARG A 91 14.92 -19.01 13.48
CA ARG A 91 15.83 -20.03 14.06
C ARG A 91 17.10 -19.41 14.64
N VAL A 92 17.51 -18.24 14.15
CA VAL A 92 18.76 -17.56 14.50
C VAL A 92 18.54 -16.18 15.11
N ASP A 93 17.41 -15.56 14.85
CA ASP A 93 17.01 -14.27 15.42
C ASP A 93 15.92 -14.47 16.47
N LYS A 94 16.29 -14.18 17.73
CA LYS A 94 15.39 -14.35 18.87
C LYS A 94 14.14 -13.47 18.77
N ASN A 95 14.27 -12.23 18.27
CA ASN A 95 13.14 -11.31 18.15
C ASN A 95 12.11 -11.85 17.16
N LEU A 96 12.56 -12.39 16.04
CA LEU A 96 11.66 -13.01 15.05
C LEU A 96 11.00 -14.29 15.60
N SER A 97 11.64 -15.00 16.52
CA SER A 97 11.06 -16.20 17.16
C SER A 97 9.87 -15.87 18.07
N GLU A 98 9.69 -14.61 18.45
CA GLU A 98 8.58 -14.13 19.26
C GLU A 98 7.32 -13.84 18.40
N ILE A 99 7.46 -13.70 17.09
CA ILE A 99 6.33 -13.52 16.15
C ILE A 99 5.65 -14.89 15.98
N LYS A 100 4.41 -15.01 16.41
CA LYS A 100 3.64 -16.28 16.39
C LYS A 100 2.66 -16.36 15.25
N ARG A 101 2.05 -15.23 14.88
CA ARG A 101 1.12 -15.18 13.75
C ARG A 101 1.90 -15.03 12.44
N ILE A 102 1.37 -15.60 11.39
CA ILE A 102 1.95 -15.45 10.05
C ILE A 102 1.94 -13.96 9.65
N PRO A 103 3.07 -13.41 9.18
CA PRO A 103 3.14 -11.99 8.79
C PRO A 103 2.06 -11.52 7.82
N SER A 104 1.81 -12.29 6.76
CA SER A 104 0.76 -11.96 5.79
C SER A 104 -0.63 -11.93 6.41
N GLU A 105 -0.93 -12.81 7.37
CA GLU A 105 -2.20 -12.82 8.10
C GLU A 105 -2.33 -11.59 9.02
N GLN A 106 -1.25 -11.18 9.68
CA GLN A 106 -1.26 -9.93 10.47
C GLN A 106 -1.59 -8.72 9.61
N ILE A 107 -0.97 -8.63 8.43
CA ILE A 107 -1.21 -7.53 7.49
C ILE A 107 -2.65 -7.60 6.96
N LEU A 108 -3.15 -8.78 6.60
CA LEU A 108 -4.52 -8.95 6.13
C LEU A 108 -5.56 -8.49 7.17
N GLU A 109 -5.32 -8.77 8.45
CA GLU A 109 -6.20 -8.33 9.53
C GLU A 109 -6.13 -6.83 9.82
N GLN A 110 -4.95 -6.23 9.70
CA GLN A 110 -4.63 -4.93 10.30
C GLN A 110 -4.41 -3.81 9.29
N MET A 111 -4.16 -4.14 8.01
CA MET A 111 -3.79 -3.16 6.99
C MET A 111 -4.68 -3.28 5.75
N ALA A 112 -4.72 -2.19 5.00
CA ALA A 112 -5.17 -2.18 3.61
C ALA A 112 -4.40 -1.12 2.80
N PHE A 113 -4.56 -1.19 1.48
CA PHE A 113 -3.74 -0.44 0.53
C PHE A 113 -4.61 0.10 -0.60
N THR A 114 -4.37 1.33 -1.03
CA THR A 114 -5.04 1.89 -2.20
C THR A 114 -4.15 1.70 -3.44
N PRO A 115 -4.57 0.91 -4.42
CA PRO A 115 -3.88 0.85 -5.70
C PRO A 115 -4.05 2.18 -6.47
N PHE A 116 -3.08 2.51 -7.31
CA PHE A 116 -3.28 3.54 -8.32
C PHE A 116 -4.21 3.03 -9.42
N HIS A 117 -4.91 3.94 -10.07
CA HIS A 117 -5.88 3.63 -11.13
C HIS A 117 -5.29 2.94 -12.38
N HIS A 118 -3.96 2.86 -12.49
CA HIS A 118 -3.26 2.15 -13.57
C HIS A 118 -2.79 0.75 -13.16
N GLU A 119 -2.88 0.40 -11.88
CA GLU A 119 -2.54 -0.93 -11.38
C GLU A 119 -3.73 -1.88 -11.56
N ASP A 120 -3.46 -3.08 -12.05
CA ASP A 120 -4.48 -4.13 -12.23
C ASP A 120 -4.90 -4.69 -10.86
N VAL A 121 -5.92 -4.09 -10.27
CA VAL A 121 -6.43 -4.52 -8.96
C VAL A 121 -7.03 -5.93 -9.01
N GLY A 122 -7.58 -6.36 -10.13
CA GLY A 122 -8.06 -7.73 -10.30
C GLY A 122 -6.93 -8.74 -10.17
N MET A 123 -5.82 -8.51 -10.87
CA MET A 123 -4.61 -9.33 -10.72
C MET A 123 -4.06 -9.28 -9.29
N LEU A 124 -4.02 -8.11 -8.66
CA LEU A 124 -3.54 -7.98 -7.29
C LEU A 124 -4.35 -8.81 -6.30
N MET A 125 -5.68 -8.84 -6.46
CA MET A 125 -6.59 -9.68 -5.68
C MET A 125 -6.30 -11.18 -5.87
N ASP A 126 -6.04 -11.60 -7.11
CA ASP A 126 -5.77 -13.00 -7.44
C ASP A 126 -4.44 -13.52 -6.87
N VAL A 127 -3.41 -12.66 -6.81
CA VAL A 127 -2.07 -13.07 -6.34
C VAL A 127 -1.84 -12.82 -4.85
N SER A 128 -2.83 -12.24 -4.15
CA SER A 128 -2.81 -12.00 -2.71
C SER A 128 -4.20 -12.22 -2.10
N HIS A 129 -4.80 -11.17 -1.49
CA HIS A 129 -6.13 -11.25 -0.87
C HIS A 129 -6.99 -10.06 -1.26
N PRO A 130 -8.25 -10.27 -1.71
CA PRO A 130 -9.16 -9.18 -2.09
C PRO A 130 -9.39 -8.16 -0.97
N GLU A 131 -9.37 -8.60 0.28
CA GLU A 131 -9.60 -7.75 1.45
C GLU A 131 -8.49 -6.72 1.71
N LEU A 132 -7.37 -6.82 1.01
CA LEU A 132 -6.26 -5.88 1.18
C LEU A 132 -6.44 -4.57 0.44
N TYR A 133 -7.38 -4.48 -0.50
CA TYR A 133 -7.42 -3.33 -1.41
C TYR A 133 -8.62 -2.44 -1.16
N LEU A 134 -8.36 -1.12 -1.13
CA LEU A 134 -9.36 -0.08 -0.96
C LEU A 134 -9.45 0.76 -2.23
N PHE A 135 -10.66 1.12 -2.61
CA PHE A 135 -10.88 2.12 -3.64
C PHE A 135 -10.42 3.50 -3.17
N SER A 136 -9.76 4.22 -4.06
CA SER A 136 -9.47 5.66 -3.91
C SER A 136 -9.53 6.34 -5.27
N SER A 137 -10.08 7.54 -5.32
CA SER A 137 -10.12 8.34 -6.55
C SER A 137 -8.87 9.19 -6.74
N ASP A 138 -8.28 9.60 -5.64
CA ASP A 138 -7.18 10.55 -5.58
C ASP A 138 -7.46 11.86 -6.37
N TYR A 139 -8.76 12.16 -6.57
CA TYR A 139 -9.18 13.39 -7.24
C TYR A 139 -9.08 14.57 -6.27
N PRO A 140 -8.52 15.74 -6.66
CA PRO A 140 -8.13 16.14 -8.03
C PRO A 140 -6.61 16.06 -8.32
N HIS A 141 -5.85 15.25 -7.61
CA HIS A 141 -4.41 15.14 -7.80
C HIS A 141 -4.05 14.64 -9.21
N VAL A 142 -2.80 14.90 -9.64
CA VAL A 142 -2.33 14.56 -10.99
C VAL A 142 -2.17 13.06 -11.21
N GLU A 143 -1.85 12.34 -10.16
CA GLU A 143 -1.78 10.87 -10.10
C GLU A 143 -3.15 10.20 -10.02
N GLY A 144 -4.19 10.98 -9.70
CA GLY A 144 -5.58 10.56 -9.73
C GLY A 144 -6.19 10.56 -11.12
N THR A 145 -7.50 10.49 -11.18
CA THR A 145 -8.26 10.50 -12.46
C THR A 145 -9.64 11.09 -12.28
N SER A 146 -10.16 11.71 -13.37
CA SER A 146 -11.55 12.19 -13.42
C SER A 146 -12.58 11.06 -13.62
N ASP A 147 -12.12 9.83 -13.90
CA ASP A 147 -12.97 8.64 -14.07
C ASP A 147 -12.41 7.47 -13.26
N PRO A 148 -12.39 7.55 -11.92
CA PRO A 148 -11.79 6.53 -11.09
C PRO A 148 -12.54 5.19 -11.17
N ILE A 149 -13.88 5.21 -11.20
CA ILE A 149 -14.67 3.99 -11.29
C ILE A 149 -14.43 3.29 -12.63
N GLY A 150 -14.57 4.00 -13.77
CA GLY A 150 -14.34 3.39 -15.07
C GLY A 150 -12.90 2.89 -15.26
N ARG A 151 -11.92 3.49 -14.61
CA ARG A 151 -10.54 3.00 -14.64
C ARG A 151 -10.39 1.66 -13.92
N PHE A 152 -10.93 1.49 -12.73
CA PHE A 152 -10.86 0.21 -12.01
C PHE A 152 -11.77 -0.86 -12.62
N GLU A 153 -12.95 -0.49 -13.13
CA GLU A 153 -13.84 -1.46 -13.78
C GLU A 153 -13.19 -2.18 -14.97
N ARG A 154 -12.17 -1.60 -15.60
CA ARG A 154 -11.40 -2.30 -16.65
C ARG A 154 -10.73 -3.58 -16.16
N PHE A 155 -10.41 -3.66 -14.88
CA PHE A 155 -9.70 -4.77 -14.27
C PHE A 155 -10.61 -5.73 -13.50
N ILE A 156 -11.82 -5.28 -13.15
CA ILE A 156 -12.74 -6.05 -12.30
C ILE A 156 -14.16 -6.18 -12.85
N SER A 157 -14.41 -5.73 -14.09
CA SER A 157 -15.76 -5.77 -14.68
C SER A 157 -16.35 -7.19 -14.76
N ASP A 158 -15.50 -8.21 -14.91
CA ASP A 158 -15.85 -9.63 -14.99
C ASP A 158 -15.92 -10.32 -13.61
N ARG A 159 -15.57 -9.61 -12.53
CA ARG A 159 -15.63 -10.16 -11.17
C ARG A 159 -17.05 -10.14 -10.64
N ASP A 160 -17.32 -11.03 -9.67
CA ASP A 160 -18.61 -11.05 -9.00
C ASP A 160 -18.83 -9.78 -8.15
N GLU A 161 -20.09 -9.51 -7.84
CA GLU A 161 -20.49 -8.33 -7.06
C GLU A 161 -19.88 -8.31 -5.63
N HIS A 162 -19.63 -9.48 -5.06
CA HIS A 162 -19.01 -9.54 -3.73
C HIS A 162 -17.58 -8.97 -3.78
N LEU A 163 -16.76 -9.37 -4.74
CA LEU A 163 -15.39 -8.84 -4.89
C LEU A 163 -15.38 -7.33 -5.17
N LYS A 164 -16.32 -6.85 -6.00
CA LYS A 164 -16.48 -5.41 -6.24
C LYS A 164 -16.86 -4.65 -4.99
N ASN A 165 -17.81 -5.16 -4.22
CA ASN A 165 -18.24 -4.55 -2.97
C ASN A 165 -17.13 -4.52 -1.92
N LEU A 166 -16.32 -5.57 -1.81
CA LEU A 166 -15.12 -5.56 -0.97
C LEU A 166 -14.23 -4.37 -1.34
N PHE A 167 -13.88 -4.23 -2.61
CA PHE A 167 -13.00 -3.17 -3.08
C PHE A 167 -13.57 -1.77 -2.88
N TYR A 168 -14.83 -1.55 -3.29
CA TYR A 168 -15.42 -0.21 -3.30
C TYR A 168 -15.83 0.30 -1.91
N SER A 169 -16.12 -0.58 -0.95
CA SER A 169 -16.65 -0.13 0.35
C SER A 169 -16.40 -1.06 1.54
N GLU A 170 -16.59 -2.37 1.41
CA GLU A 170 -16.65 -3.26 2.57
C GLU A 170 -15.30 -3.38 3.28
N ASN A 171 -14.19 -3.40 2.54
CA ASN A 171 -12.85 -3.46 3.13
C ASN A 171 -12.57 -2.22 3.99
N PHE A 172 -13.01 -1.04 3.55
CA PHE A 172 -12.89 0.17 4.36
C PHE A 172 -13.69 0.05 5.66
N LEU A 173 -14.94 -0.39 5.58
CA LEU A 173 -15.81 -0.57 6.75
C LEU A 173 -15.32 -1.69 7.69
N ARG A 174 -14.64 -2.70 7.16
CA ARG A 174 -13.99 -3.75 7.96
C ARG A 174 -12.87 -3.18 8.82
N LEU A 175 -12.04 -2.32 8.24
CA LEU A 175 -10.92 -1.70 8.96
C LEU A 175 -11.36 -0.58 9.90
N PHE A 176 -12.37 0.19 9.50
CA PHE A 176 -12.87 1.36 10.21
C PHE A 176 -14.38 1.23 10.48
N PRO A 177 -14.78 0.30 11.36
CA PRO A 177 -16.20 -0.01 11.57
C PRO A 177 -17.03 1.18 12.09
N ASP A 178 -16.39 2.13 12.75
CA ASP A 178 -17.04 3.35 13.25
C ASP A 178 -17.32 4.39 12.15
N ALA A 179 -16.81 4.17 10.94
CA ALA A 179 -17.07 5.02 9.78
C ALA A 179 -18.43 4.77 9.11
N ARG A 180 -19.24 3.85 9.62
CA ARG A 180 -20.62 3.66 9.13
C ARG A 180 -21.43 4.91 9.37
N ILE A 181 -21.82 5.56 8.29
CA ILE A 181 -22.75 6.70 8.34
C ILE A 181 -24.10 6.14 8.77
N SER A 182 -24.62 6.64 9.88
CA SER A 182 -25.98 6.36 10.38
C SER A 182 -27.05 6.97 9.47
#